data_99a998e97af8cfa04dad75e64b1841ef
#
_entry.id   99a998e97af8cfa04dad75e64b1841ef
#
_cell.length_a   1.000
_cell.length_b   1.000
_cell.length_c   1.000
_cell.angle_alpha   90.00
_cell.angle_beta   90.00
_cell.angle_gamma   90.00
#
_symmetry.space_group_name_H-M   'P 1'
#
loop_
_entity.id
_entity.type
_entity.pdbx_description
1 polymer ?
#
loop_
_entity_poly.entity_id
_entity_poly.type
_entity_poly.pdbx_seq_one_letter_code
_entity_poly.pdbx_strand_id
1 'polypeptide(L)'
;MVRITKKQKLENDKKYKHVVLKLFLTEGHEALTHARVAQELSISISTLQGYFPTVDVMKRVVHEHIIPLMIESLDFSGLSTFHDSWEKALTEKPFRHSIELMFFHASQQSTVRDINLQIKEEFQKVIGANFCSDIQQAIDLAVGRSLFTLLYCADSSVGEL
;
A
#
# COMPACT_ATOMS: atom_id res chain seq x y z
N MET A 1 12.62 -23.48 -26.73
CA MET A 1 11.79 -22.64 -25.83
C MET A 1 10.66 -23.49 -25.28
N VAL A 2 10.66 -23.79 -24.00
CA VAL A 2 9.56 -24.55 -23.38
C VAL A 2 8.34 -23.64 -23.26
N ARG A 3 7.26 -24.03 -23.94
CA ARG A 3 6.00 -23.25 -23.96
C ARG A 3 5.29 -23.43 -22.61
N ILE A 4 5.25 -22.39 -21.80
CA ILE A 4 4.58 -22.36 -20.50
C ILE A 4 3.09 -22.65 -20.69
N THR A 5 2.53 -23.59 -19.93
CA THR A 5 1.09 -23.92 -19.97
C THR A 5 0.24 -22.82 -19.35
N LYS A 6 -1.04 -22.71 -19.72
CA LYS A 6 -1.97 -21.74 -19.11
C LYS A 6 -2.02 -21.87 -17.60
N LYS A 7 -2.01 -23.09 -17.06
CA LYS A 7 -2.00 -23.38 -15.62
C LYS A 7 -0.75 -22.81 -14.96
N GLN A 8 0.41 -23.07 -15.53
CA GLN A 8 1.69 -22.59 -15.01
C GLN A 8 1.83 -21.06 -15.08
N LYS A 9 1.25 -20.42 -16.14
CA LYS A 9 1.19 -18.96 -16.20
C LYS A 9 0.36 -18.38 -15.06
N LEU A 10 -0.78 -18.97 -14.73
CA LEU A 10 -1.64 -18.53 -13.61
C LEU A 10 -0.96 -18.72 -12.24
N GLU A 11 -0.27 -19.83 -12.04
CA GLU A 11 0.48 -20.11 -10.81
C GLU A 11 1.63 -19.11 -10.64
N ASN A 12 2.37 -18.82 -11.71
CA ASN A 12 3.41 -17.81 -11.70
C ASN A 12 2.86 -16.40 -11.41
N ASP A 13 1.72 -16.02 -12.01
CA ASP A 13 1.07 -14.74 -11.77
C ASP A 13 0.77 -14.55 -10.28
N LYS A 14 0.15 -15.55 -9.65
CA LYS A 14 -0.14 -15.53 -8.21
C LYS A 14 1.14 -15.42 -7.36
N LYS A 15 2.16 -16.21 -7.68
CA LYS A 15 3.46 -16.18 -7.00
C LYS A 15 4.11 -14.81 -7.11
N TYR A 16 4.10 -14.22 -8.30
CA TYR A 16 4.76 -12.93 -8.55
C TYR A 16 4.02 -11.78 -7.86
N LYS A 17 2.69 -11.78 -7.88
CA LYS A 17 1.86 -10.84 -7.12
C LYS A 17 2.12 -10.92 -5.62
N HIS A 18 2.26 -12.12 -5.07
CA HIS A 18 2.60 -12.32 -3.67
C HIS A 18 3.98 -11.72 -3.32
N VAL A 19 4.99 -11.90 -4.19
CA VAL A 19 6.33 -11.31 -3.98
C VAL A 19 6.29 -9.79 -4.10
N VAL A 20 5.55 -9.23 -5.05
CA VAL A 20 5.34 -7.78 -5.16
C VAL A 20 4.74 -7.21 -3.87
N LEU A 21 3.70 -7.85 -3.35
CA LEU A 21 3.07 -7.43 -2.10
C LEU A 21 4.03 -7.56 -0.91
N LYS A 22 4.74 -8.68 -0.78
CA LYS A 22 5.75 -8.90 0.27
C LYS A 22 6.81 -7.78 0.27
N LEU A 23 7.39 -7.49 -0.90
CA LEU A 23 8.41 -6.44 -1.03
C LEU A 23 7.85 -5.07 -0.64
N PHE A 24 6.65 -4.75 -1.08
CA PHE A 24 5.99 -3.51 -0.67
C PHE A 24 5.84 -3.41 0.86
N LEU A 25 5.32 -4.46 1.50
CA LEU A 25 5.08 -4.45 2.95
C LEU A 25 6.37 -4.36 3.78
N THR A 26 7.49 -4.88 3.24
CA THR A 26 8.78 -4.90 3.96
C THR A 26 9.71 -3.74 3.62
N GLU A 27 9.73 -3.30 2.36
CA GLU A 27 10.71 -2.34 1.81
C GLU A 27 10.05 -1.05 1.27
N GLY A 28 8.71 -0.99 1.18
CA GLY A 28 7.98 0.17 0.69
C GLY A 28 7.84 0.24 -0.83
N HIS A 29 7.23 1.32 -1.31
CA HIS A 29 6.87 1.47 -2.73
C HIS A 29 8.08 1.72 -3.65
N GLU A 30 9.18 2.24 -3.15
CA GLU A 30 10.40 2.49 -3.91
C GLU A 30 11.10 1.19 -4.32
N ALA A 31 10.92 0.12 -3.53
CA ALA A 31 11.43 -1.21 -3.87
C ALA A 31 10.69 -1.87 -5.05
N LEU A 32 9.53 -1.35 -5.44
CA LEU A 32 8.73 -1.89 -6.55
C LEU A 32 9.34 -1.50 -7.91
N THR A 33 10.52 -2.01 -8.19
CA THR A 33 11.18 -1.91 -9.50
C THR A 33 11.26 -3.27 -10.17
N HIS A 34 11.30 -3.31 -11.52
CA HIS A 34 11.48 -4.57 -12.24
C HIS A 34 12.76 -5.28 -11.82
N ALA A 35 13.83 -4.53 -11.56
CA ALA A 35 15.11 -5.11 -11.14
C ALA A 35 15.01 -5.79 -9.78
N ARG A 36 14.46 -5.11 -8.76
CA ARG A 36 14.35 -5.64 -7.40
C ARG A 36 13.41 -6.85 -7.33
N VAL A 37 12.24 -6.76 -7.98
CA VAL A 37 11.27 -7.87 -8.02
C VAL A 37 11.81 -9.08 -8.79
N ALA A 38 12.48 -8.87 -9.94
CA ALA A 38 13.09 -9.94 -10.71
C ALA A 38 14.22 -10.63 -9.91
N GLN A 39 15.02 -9.87 -9.17
CA GLN A 39 16.04 -10.38 -8.26
C GLN A 39 15.43 -11.28 -7.17
N GLU A 40 14.39 -10.83 -6.48
CA GLU A 40 13.70 -11.61 -5.43
C GLU A 40 13.11 -12.91 -5.97
N LEU A 41 12.59 -12.87 -7.20
CA LEU A 41 12.03 -14.03 -7.88
C LEU A 41 13.08 -14.94 -8.54
N SER A 42 14.35 -14.50 -8.63
CA SER A 42 15.43 -15.18 -9.37
C SER A 42 15.06 -15.45 -10.84
N ILE A 43 14.46 -14.45 -11.50
CA ILE A 43 14.07 -14.50 -12.92
C ILE A 43 14.66 -13.31 -13.69
N SER A 44 14.62 -13.37 -15.03
CA SER A 44 15.02 -12.22 -15.84
C SER A 44 13.98 -11.11 -15.82
N ILE A 45 14.43 -9.86 -15.97
CA ILE A 45 13.54 -8.69 -16.07
C ILE A 45 12.56 -8.87 -17.23
N SER A 46 13.00 -9.38 -18.37
CA SER A 46 12.13 -9.63 -19.52
C SER A 46 11.03 -10.65 -19.25
N THR A 47 11.31 -11.66 -18.42
CA THR A 47 10.28 -12.60 -17.95
C THR A 47 9.26 -11.90 -17.07
N LEU A 48 9.71 -11.07 -16.12
CA LEU A 48 8.83 -10.31 -15.24
C LEU A 48 7.96 -9.32 -16.00
N GLN A 49 8.52 -8.63 -17.01
CA GLN A 49 7.77 -7.69 -17.85
C GLN A 49 6.64 -8.36 -18.64
N GLY A 50 6.74 -9.66 -18.92
CA GLY A 50 5.64 -10.45 -19.50
C GLY A 50 4.42 -10.59 -18.58
N TYR A 51 4.57 -10.33 -17.26
CA TYR A 51 3.48 -10.31 -16.27
C TYR A 51 3.15 -8.89 -15.83
N PHE A 52 4.15 -8.06 -15.61
CA PHE A 52 4.05 -6.66 -15.20
C PHE A 52 4.75 -5.76 -16.22
N PRO A 53 4.08 -5.36 -17.30
CA PRO A 53 4.69 -4.53 -18.35
C PRO A 53 5.28 -3.21 -17.82
N THR A 54 4.65 -2.64 -16.82
CA THR A 54 5.09 -1.38 -16.16
C THR A 54 5.10 -1.52 -14.64
N VAL A 55 5.83 -0.64 -13.96
CA VAL A 55 5.82 -0.51 -12.49
C VAL A 55 4.42 -0.19 -11.97
N ASP A 56 3.62 0.58 -12.71
CA ASP A 56 2.26 0.92 -12.33
C ASP A 56 1.34 -0.29 -12.25
N VAL A 57 1.58 -1.30 -13.09
CA VAL A 57 0.85 -2.59 -13.00
C VAL A 57 1.20 -3.31 -11.70
N MET A 58 2.47 -3.27 -11.24
CA MET A 58 2.86 -3.82 -9.94
C MET A 58 2.23 -3.03 -8.80
N LYS A 59 2.26 -1.70 -8.84
CA LYS A 59 1.62 -0.84 -7.84
C LYS A 59 0.11 -1.11 -7.73
N ARG A 60 -0.56 -1.38 -8.85
CA ARG A 60 -1.99 -1.72 -8.85
C ARG A 60 -2.30 -2.99 -8.07
N VAL A 61 -1.44 -4.01 -8.17
CA VAL A 61 -1.58 -5.23 -7.34
C VAL A 61 -1.52 -4.89 -5.85
N VAL A 62 -0.65 -3.98 -5.47
CA VAL A 62 -0.54 -3.53 -4.07
C VAL A 62 -1.83 -2.85 -3.63
N HIS A 63 -2.38 -1.94 -4.44
CA HIS A 63 -3.62 -1.22 -4.10
C HIS A 63 -4.81 -2.14 -3.80
N GLU A 64 -4.93 -3.24 -4.53
CA GLU A 64 -6.00 -4.22 -4.31
C GLU A 64 -5.94 -4.87 -2.92
N HIS A 65 -4.78 -4.83 -2.24
CA HIS A 65 -4.53 -5.52 -0.98
C HIS A 65 -4.33 -4.58 0.22
N ILE A 66 -3.88 -3.33 0.01
CA ILE A 66 -3.54 -2.45 1.14
C ILE A 66 -4.77 -1.96 1.92
N ILE A 67 -5.90 -1.74 1.25
CA ILE A 67 -7.12 -1.23 1.90
C ILE A 67 -7.64 -2.22 2.95
N PRO A 68 -7.83 -3.51 2.64
CA PRO A 68 -8.18 -4.50 3.65
C PRO A 68 -7.19 -4.55 4.81
N LEU A 69 -5.87 -4.54 4.53
CA LEU A 69 -4.83 -4.55 5.56
C LEU A 69 -4.89 -3.33 6.47
N MET A 70 -5.16 -2.14 5.91
CA MET A 70 -5.32 -0.92 6.71
C MET A 70 -6.56 -1.01 7.61
N ILE A 71 -7.69 -1.47 7.06
CA ILE A 71 -8.94 -1.62 7.81
C ILE A 71 -8.77 -2.61 8.96
N GLU A 72 -8.13 -3.76 8.73
CA GLU A 72 -7.85 -4.77 9.77
C GLU A 72 -6.95 -4.24 10.89
N SER A 73 -6.14 -3.23 10.63
CA SER A 73 -5.24 -2.62 11.61
C SER A 73 -5.93 -1.59 12.51
N LEU A 74 -7.18 -1.22 12.23
CA LEU A 74 -7.87 -0.11 12.88
C LEU A 74 -9.09 -0.59 13.69
N ASP A 75 -9.30 0.06 14.84
CA ASP A 75 -10.45 -0.17 15.71
C ASP A 75 -11.51 0.92 15.48
N PHE A 76 -12.63 0.53 14.92
CA PHE A 76 -13.76 1.42 14.61
C PHE A 76 -14.84 1.42 15.70
N SER A 77 -14.59 0.92 16.90
CA SER A 77 -15.58 0.87 17.99
C SER A 77 -15.88 2.22 18.61
N GLY A 78 -14.99 3.22 18.42
CA GLY A 78 -15.16 4.59 18.92
C GLY A 78 -14.10 5.54 18.35
N LEU A 79 -14.29 6.85 18.52
CA LEU A 79 -13.34 7.86 18.01
C LEU A 79 -11.98 7.74 18.70
N SER A 80 -11.95 7.56 20.02
CA SER A 80 -10.71 7.41 20.77
C SER A 80 -9.96 6.15 20.33
N THR A 81 -10.65 5.00 20.27
CA THR A 81 -10.07 3.72 19.87
C THR A 81 -9.58 3.76 18.41
N PHE A 82 -10.29 4.47 17.54
CA PHE A 82 -9.83 4.70 16.17
C PHE A 82 -8.51 5.48 16.13
N HIS A 83 -8.41 6.60 16.88
CA HIS A 83 -7.17 7.38 16.92
C HIS A 83 -6.01 6.59 17.52
N ASP A 84 -6.24 5.90 18.62
CA ASP A 84 -5.21 5.10 19.31
C ASP A 84 -4.71 3.96 18.40
N SER A 85 -5.62 3.28 17.71
CA SER A 85 -5.27 2.22 16.76
C SER A 85 -4.54 2.77 15.52
N TRP A 86 -4.90 3.96 15.05
CA TRP A 86 -4.21 4.61 13.94
C TRP A 86 -2.77 4.98 14.29
N GLU A 87 -2.56 5.61 15.45
CA GLU A 87 -1.21 5.98 15.93
C GLU A 87 -0.34 4.73 16.12
N LYS A 88 -0.90 3.67 16.69
CA LYS A 88 -0.22 2.38 16.83
C LYS A 88 0.10 1.78 15.47
N ALA A 89 -0.84 1.76 14.52
CA ALA A 89 -0.63 1.23 13.18
C ALA A 89 0.47 1.97 12.40
N LEU A 90 0.62 3.29 12.60
CA LEU A 90 1.69 4.09 12.00
C LEU A 90 3.09 3.66 12.44
N THR A 91 3.25 2.99 13.57
CA THR A 91 4.55 2.43 13.99
C THR A 91 4.92 1.18 13.21
N GLU A 92 3.92 0.52 12.60
CA GLU A 92 4.10 -0.70 11.83
C GLU A 92 4.44 -0.40 10.37
N LYS A 93 5.50 -1.03 9.86
CA LYS A 93 5.97 -0.80 8.47
C LYS A 93 4.88 -0.97 7.40
N PRO A 94 4.06 -2.03 7.43
CA PRO A 94 3.03 -2.23 6.38
C PRO A 94 2.03 -1.08 6.30
N PHE A 95 1.55 -0.60 7.44
CA PHE A 95 0.61 0.52 7.49
C PHE A 95 1.27 1.83 7.06
N ARG A 96 2.47 2.11 7.56
CA ARG A 96 3.24 3.29 7.18
C ARG A 96 3.53 3.34 5.68
N HIS A 97 4.02 2.25 5.08
CA HIS A 97 4.25 2.16 3.63
C HIS A 97 2.95 2.38 2.83
N SER A 98 1.80 1.95 3.37
CA SER A 98 0.50 2.19 2.73
C SER A 98 0.14 3.67 2.72
N ILE A 99 0.35 4.37 3.83
CA ILE A 99 0.15 5.83 3.93
C ILE A 99 1.14 6.58 3.02
N GLU A 100 2.42 6.20 3.01
CA GLU A 100 3.43 6.77 2.10
C GLU A 100 3.03 6.64 0.64
N LEU A 101 2.55 5.46 0.24
CA LEU A 101 2.07 5.22 -1.12
C LEU A 101 0.84 6.08 -1.46
N MET A 102 -0.09 6.27 -0.52
CA MET A 102 -1.23 7.15 -0.70
C MET A 102 -0.79 8.60 -0.94
N PHE A 103 0.15 9.12 -0.16
CA PHE A 103 0.69 10.48 -0.35
C PHE A 103 1.48 10.61 -1.66
N PHE A 104 2.30 9.62 -1.98
CA PHE A 104 3.01 9.59 -3.25
C PHE A 104 2.03 9.68 -4.42
N HIS A 105 0.96 8.93 -4.38
CA HIS A 105 -0.05 8.98 -5.42
C HIS A 105 -0.85 10.29 -5.43
N ALA A 106 -1.17 10.87 -4.29
CA ALA A 106 -1.84 12.15 -4.23
C ALA A 106 -1.03 13.29 -4.89
N SER A 107 0.29 13.16 -4.93
CA SER A 107 1.20 14.12 -5.59
C SER A 107 1.32 13.92 -7.11
N GLN A 108 0.91 12.76 -7.66
CA GLN A 108 1.01 12.44 -9.09
C GLN A 108 -0.31 12.76 -9.82
N GLN A 109 -0.27 13.66 -10.79
CA GLN A 109 -1.44 14.40 -11.30
C GLN A 109 -2.47 13.65 -12.17
N SER A 110 -2.38 12.40 -12.55
CA SER A 110 -3.28 11.94 -13.62
C SER A 110 -4.06 10.63 -13.47
N THR A 111 -3.50 9.60 -12.87
CA THR A 111 -4.19 8.28 -12.87
C THR A 111 -4.69 7.85 -11.49
N VAL A 112 -4.35 8.60 -10.49
CA VAL A 112 -4.44 8.25 -9.07
C VAL A 112 -5.69 8.76 -8.39
N ARG A 113 -6.38 9.70 -9.03
CA ARG A 113 -7.64 10.25 -8.51
C ARG A 113 -8.66 9.12 -8.27
N ASP A 114 -8.69 8.14 -9.17
CA ASP A 114 -9.60 7.00 -9.08
C ASP A 114 -9.25 6.06 -7.90
N ILE A 115 -7.96 5.88 -7.61
CA ILE A 115 -7.51 5.03 -6.51
C ILE A 115 -7.81 5.69 -5.16
N ASN A 116 -7.51 6.97 -5.00
CA ASN A 116 -7.85 7.70 -3.78
C ASN A 116 -9.36 7.80 -3.56
N LEU A 117 -10.15 7.86 -4.64
CA LEU A 117 -11.61 7.78 -4.57
C LEU A 117 -12.06 6.40 -4.08
N GLN A 118 -11.48 5.32 -4.62
CA GLN A 118 -11.77 3.96 -4.18
C GLN A 118 -11.40 3.73 -2.71
N ILE A 119 -10.24 4.21 -2.27
CA ILE A 119 -9.83 4.17 -0.86
C ILE A 119 -10.87 4.88 0.01
N LYS A 120 -11.26 6.10 -0.37
CA LYS A 120 -12.29 6.86 0.33
C LYS A 120 -13.62 6.10 0.39
N GLU A 121 -14.07 5.53 -0.73
CA GLU A 121 -15.31 4.78 -0.82
C GLU A 121 -15.28 3.50 0.04
N GLU A 122 -14.17 2.75 0.04
CA GLU A 122 -14.02 1.56 0.87
C GLU A 122 -13.97 1.92 2.37
N PHE A 123 -13.22 2.95 2.74
CA PHE A 123 -13.27 3.48 4.11
C PHE A 123 -14.69 3.93 4.48
N GLN A 124 -15.38 4.66 3.61
CA GLN A 124 -16.76 5.09 3.86
C GLN A 124 -17.73 3.92 3.99
N LYS A 125 -17.56 2.82 3.25
CA LYS A 125 -18.39 1.62 3.39
C LYS A 125 -18.21 0.97 4.75
N VAL A 126 -16.96 0.78 5.20
CA VAL A 126 -16.66 0.18 6.50
C VAL A 126 -17.12 1.10 7.64
N ILE A 127 -16.94 2.37 7.49
CA ILE A 127 -17.21 3.40 8.48
C ILE A 127 -18.70 3.77 8.48
N GLY A 128 -19.31 3.94 7.30
CA GLY A 128 -20.72 4.33 7.16
C GLY A 128 -21.71 3.33 7.74
N ALA A 129 -21.31 2.07 7.90
CA ALA A 129 -22.11 1.05 8.58
C ALA A 129 -22.10 1.22 10.13
N ASN A 130 -21.14 1.96 10.70
CA ASN A 130 -20.89 1.97 12.13
C ASN A 130 -20.82 3.38 12.77
N PHE A 131 -20.75 4.47 12.00
CA PHE A 131 -20.44 5.79 12.55
C PHE A 131 -21.25 6.94 11.98
N CYS A 132 -21.49 7.97 12.85
CA CYS A 132 -22.06 9.27 12.53
C CYS A 132 -21.02 10.23 11.86
N SER A 133 -21.45 11.48 11.55
CA SER A 133 -20.72 12.52 10.79
C SER A 133 -19.29 12.81 11.28
N ASP A 134 -18.97 12.51 12.53
CA ASP A 134 -17.69 12.90 13.16
C ASP A 134 -16.49 12.07 12.68
N ILE A 135 -16.73 10.90 12.06
CA ILE A 135 -15.65 10.03 11.66
C ILE A 135 -14.91 10.54 10.42
N GLN A 136 -15.58 11.24 9.51
CA GLN A 136 -14.89 11.84 8.37
C GLN A 136 -13.83 12.84 8.87
N GLN A 137 -14.18 13.65 9.84
CA GLN A 137 -13.25 14.58 10.48
C GLN A 137 -12.10 13.85 11.19
N ALA A 138 -12.40 12.71 11.84
CA ALA A 138 -11.37 11.90 12.49
C ALA A 138 -10.38 11.31 11.47
N ILE A 139 -10.85 10.85 10.30
CA ILE A 139 -9.98 10.36 9.22
C ILE A 139 -9.13 11.50 8.67
N ASP A 140 -9.75 12.64 8.36
CA ASP A 140 -9.04 13.80 7.81
C ASP A 140 -7.93 14.26 8.77
N LEU A 141 -8.20 14.25 10.07
CA LEU A 141 -7.21 14.57 11.11
C LEU A 141 -6.12 13.50 11.20
N ALA A 142 -6.47 12.21 11.19
CA ALA A 142 -5.51 11.11 11.26
C ALA A 142 -4.57 11.09 10.05
N VAL A 143 -5.12 11.27 8.85
CA VAL A 143 -4.32 11.38 7.60
C VAL A 143 -3.41 12.61 7.64
N GLY A 144 -3.93 13.77 8.08
CA GLY A 144 -3.12 14.99 8.23
C GLY A 144 -1.96 14.81 9.22
N ARG A 145 -2.22 14.21 10.39
CA ARG A 145 -1.17 13.88 11.38
C ARG A 145 -0.14 12.91 10.82
N SER A 146 -0.58 11.90 10.04
CA SER A 146 0.33 10.94 9.40
C SER A 146 1.35 11.65 8.51
N LEU A 147 0.93 12.66 7.76
CA LEU A 147 1.85 13.43 6.91
C LEU A 147 2.96 14.08 7.76
N PHE A 148 2.60 14.73 8.87
CA PHE A 148 3.59 15.32 9.77
C PHE A 148 4.51 14.27 10.39
N THR A 149 3.96 13.14 10.83
CA THR A 149 4.76 12.03 11.40
C THR A 149 5.78 11.52 10.38
N LEU A 150 5.38 11.32 9.12
CA LEU A 150 6.28 10.85 8.07
C LEU A 150 7.36 11.88 7.73
N LEU A 151 7.04 13.18 7.70
CA LEU A 151 8.00 14.25 7.43
C LEU A 151 9.07 14.37 8.52
N TYR A 152 8.69 14.19 9.79
CA TYR A 152 9.63 14.38 10.92
C TYR A 152 10.34 13.08 11.33
N CYS A 153 9.78 11.90 11.07
CA CYS A 153 10.45 10.63 11.37
C CYS A 153 11.50 10.24 10.30
N ALA A 154 11.46 10.84 9.13
CA ALA A 154 12.49 10.62 8.10
C ALA A 154 13.88 11.12 8.52
N ASP A 155 13.95 12.13 9.41
CA ASP A 155 15.22 12.71 9.87
C ASP A 155 15.92 11.93 10.99
N SER A 156 15.26 10.94 11.60
CA SER A 156 15.85 10.19 12.73
C SER A 156 16.80 9.07 12.31
N SER A 157 16.92 8.79 11.03
CA SER A 157 17.81 7.74 10.48
C SER A 157 19.15 8.25 9.91
N VAL A 158 19.45 9.55 10.02
CA VAL A 158 20.66 10.18 9.46
C VAL A 158 21.69 10.56 10.55
N GLY A 159 21.55 10.06 11.76
CA GLY A 159 22.35 10.47 12.92
C GLY A 159 23.15 9.37 13.59
N GLU A 160 23.82 8.47 12.85
CA GLU A 160 24.97 7.70 13.36
C GLU A 160 25.98 7.48 12.23
N LEU A 161 26.90 8.41 12.08
CA LEU A 161 28.20 8.24 11.45
C LEU A 161 29.29 8.41 12.51
#